data_27615680841b1bc32da5ced4c26f1b11
#
_entry.id   27615680841b1bc32da5ced4c26f1b11
#
_cell.length_a   1.000
_cell.length_b   1.000
_cell.length_c   1.000
_cell.angle_alpha   90.00
_cell.angle_beta   90.00
_cell.angle_gamma   90.00
#
_symmetry.space_group_name_H-M   'P 1'
#
loop_
_entity.id
_entity.type
_entity.pdbx_description
1 polymer ?
#
loop_
_entity_poly.entity_id
_entity_poly.type
_entity_poly.pdbx_seq_one_letter_code
_entity_poly.pdbx_strand_id
1 'polypeptide(L)'
;LHRGHTEILERTKCEARRLGGEAVVLTFDPHPTTVVRPEHAPALLMTLAERVRHFGLYGLDATVVLTFTPEIASLSPADFVRTILVGKLRARSVVVGESFRFGYQKAGTLAVLRTLGQDLGFETHDVQPVMAGGRTVSSTAIRELVRAGKVEAARRLLGRPFSVVGEVVSGKGIGSKETVPTLNLVPDADVQPAHGVYVTLTCDRESGKQWNSVTNVGLQPTFNGNKQTIETYLIDPLEGCTLSRIEHAFLHRLRDEKCFASAEDLRQQILCDVESTKRYFRRCRPSKLSHDTHRH
;
A
#
# COMPACT_ATOMS: atom_id res chain seq x y z
N LEU A 1 -1.10 4.32 0.08
CA LEU A 1 -0.93 5.77 -0.08
C LEU A 1 0.43 6.05 -0.72
N HIS A 2 0.55 7.13 -1.48
CA HIS A 2 1.77 7.58 -2.16
C HIS A 2 1.97 9.09 -1.93
N ARG A 3 3.12 9.64 -2.29
CA ARG A 3 3.48 11.05 -2.05
C ARG A 3 2.39 12.04 -2.48
N GLY A 4 1.71 11.82 -3.62
CA GLY A 4 0.60 12.68 -4.03
C GLY A 4 -0.59 12.65 -3.06
N HIS A 5 -0.90 11.50 -2.45
CA HIS A 5 -1.89 11.44 -1.38
C HIS A 5 -1.39 12.15 -0.12
N THR A 6 -0.10 11.99 0.24
CA THR A 6 0.46 12.65 1.42
C THR A 6 0.31 14.17 1.35
N GLU A 7 0.57 14.78 0.19
CA GLU A 7 0.38 16.22 0.00
C GLU A 7 -1.07 16.66 0.23
N ILE A 8 -2.05 15.86 -0.27
CA ILE A 8 -3.48 16.13 -0.03
C ILE A 8 -3.78 16.06 1.47
N LEU A 9 -3.28 15.02 2.17
CA LEU A 9 -3.52 14.83 3.61
C LEU A 9 -2.88 15.97 4.44
N GLU A 10 -1.65 16.37 4.13
CA GLU A 10 -0.99 17.47 4.82
C GLU A 10 -1.73 18.79 4.59
N ARG A 11 -2.15 19.07 3.35
CA ARG A 11 -2.96 20.26 3.07
C ARG A 11 -4.29 20.21 3.84
N THR A 12 -4.95 19.05 3.91
CA THR A 12 -6.20 18.87 4.68
C THR A 12 -5.99 19.18 6.15
N LYS A 13 -4.92 18.72 6.77
CA LYS A 13 -4.58 19.03 8.17
C LYS A 13 -4.31 20.53 8.37
N CYS A 14 -3.64 21.18 7.42
CA CYS A 14 -3.41 22.63 7.48
C CYS A 14 -4.73 23.43 7.45
N GLU A 15 -5.64 23.04 6.54
CA GLU A 15 -6.96 23.71 6.45
C GLU A 15 -7.82 23.44 7.69
N ALA A 16 -7.81 22.22 8.21
CA ALA A 16 -8.52 21.89 9.45
C ALA A 16 -8.05 22.77 10.63
N ARG A 17 -6.73 22.89 10.83
CA ARG A 17 -6.18 23.77 11.87
C ARG A 17 -6.57 25.23 11.65
N ARG A 18 -6.49 25.73 10.41
CA ARG A 18 -6.87 27.12 10.06
C ARG A 18 -8.32 27.44 10.37
N LEU A 19 -9.23 26.45 10.16
CA LEU A 19 -10.65 26.60 10.36
C LEU A 19 -11.13 26.18 11.76
N GLY A 20 -10.25 25.67 12.62
CA GLY A 20 -10.60 25.11 13.93
C GLY A 20 -11.55 23.90 13.82
N GLY A 21 -11.39 23.09 12.76
CA GLY A 21 -12.18 21.91 12.47
C GLY A 21 -11.38 20.63 12.47
N GLU A 22 -12.00 19.52 12.05
CA GLU A 22 -11.39 18.20 11.96
C GLU A 22 -10.87 17.92 10.53
N ALA A 23 -9.70 17.27 10.45
CA ALA A 23 -9.13 16.77 9.21
C ALA A 23 -9.73 15.39 8.90
N VAL A 24 -10.69 15.35 7.99
CA VAL A 24 -11.44 14.14 7.63
C VAL A 24 -11.06 13.67 6.23
N VAL A 25 -10.81 12.37 6.06
CA VAL A 25 -10.69 11.77 4.75
C VAL A 25 -11.95 11.00 4.39
N LEU A 26 -12.47 11.25 3.19
CA LEU A 26 -13.54 10.46 2.58
C LEU A 26 -12.92 9.44 1.61
N THR A 27 -13.19 8.18 1.84
CA THR A 27 -12.77 7.08 0.96
C THR A 27 -13.94 6.17 0.62
N PHE A 28 -13.78 5.36 -0.43
CA PHE A 28 -14.83 4.49 -0.93
C PHE A 28 -14.48 3.01 -0.75
N ASP A 29 -15.48 2.21 -0.45
CA ASP A 29 -15.41 0.75 -0.47
C ASP A 29 -16.72 0.16 -0.97
N PRO A 30 -16.70 -0.75 -1.98
CA PRO A 30 -15.55 -1.11 -2.81
C PRO A 30 -15.01 0.06 -3.64
N HIS A 31 -13.88 -0.17 -4.33
CA HIS A 31 -13.31 0.84 -5.22
C HIS A 31 -14.32 1.21 -6.31
N PRO A 32 -14.57 2.51 -6.61
CA PRO A 32 -15.62 2.95 -7.54
C PRO A 32 -15.63 2.23 -8.88
N THR A 33 -14.46 1.93 -9.44
CA THR A 33 -14.35 1.20 -10.71
C THR A 33 -14.89 -0.22 -10.61
N THR A 34 -14.81 -0.87 -9.45
CA THR A 34 -15.34 -2.24 -9.24
C THR A 34 -16.86 -2.29 -9.40
N VAL A 35 -17.56 -1.19 -9.11
CA VAL A 35 -19.02 -1.10 -9.25
C VAL A 35 -19.42 -0.62 -10.66
N VAL A 36 -18.70 0.39 -11.20
CA VAL A 36 -19.09 1.03 -12.46
C VAL A 36 -18.58 0.27 -13.68
N ARG A 37 -17.40 -0.34 -13.59
CA ARG A 37 -16.74 -1.11 -14.67
C ARG A 37 -15.91 -2.24 -14.07
N PRO A 38 -16.53 -3.34 -13.61
CA PRO A 38 -15.85 -4.43 -12.89
C PRO A 38 -14.65 -5.01 -13.65
N GLU A 39 -14.77 -5.11 -14.98
CA GLU A 39 -13.73 -5.62 -15.89
C GLU A 39 -12.48 -4.74 -15.95
N HIS A 40 -12.58 -3.48 -15.51
CA HIS A 40 -11.48 -2.52 -15.43
C HIS A 40 -11.08 -2.19 -13.99
N ALA A 41 -11.55 -2.98 -13.01
CA ALA A 41 -11.21 -2.79 -11.62
C ALA A 41 -9.68 -2.92 -11.41
N PRO A 42 -9.03 -1.91 -10.83
CA PRO A 42 -7.59 -1.98 -10.63
C PRO A 42 -7.28 -2.93 -9.48
N ALA A 43 -6.25 -3.77 -9.64
CA ALA A 43 -5.72 -4.57 -8.54
C ALA A 43 -5.33 -3.68 -7.35
N LEU A 44 -5.70 -4.10 -6.14
CA LEU A 44 -5.50 -3.31 -4.92
C LEU A 44 -4.03 -3.34 -4.49
N LEU A 45 -3.46 -2.14 -4.25
CA LEU A 45 -2.12 -1.98 -3.65
C LEU A 45 -2.13 -2.23 -2.13
N MET A 46 -3.28 -2.13 -1.50
CA MET A 46 -3.52 -2.38 -0.07
C MET A 46 -5.01 -2.57 0.17
N THR A 47 -5.37 -3.29 1.22
CA THR A 47 -6.76 -3.45 1.68
C THR A 47 -7.35 -2.14 2.21
N LEU A 48 -8.67 -2.11 2.41
CA LEU A 48 -9.33 -1.00 3.11
C LEU A 48 -8.77 -0.81 4.52
N ALA A 49 -8.61 -1.91 5.28
CA ALA A 49 -8.09 -1.87 6.64
C ALA A 49 -6.70 -1.20 6.70
N GLU A 50 -5.79 -1.57 5.79
CA GLU A 50 -4.46 -0.95 5.71
C GLU A 50 -4.55 0.52 5.26
N ARG A 51 -5.48 0.86 4.39
CA ARG A 51 -5.69 2.25 3.96
C ARG A 51 -6.14 3.12 5.11
N VAL A 52 -7.14 2.67 5.88
CA VAL A 52 -7.65 3.37 7.08
C VAL A 52 -6.55 3.52 8.13
N ARG A 53 -5.80 2.44 8.39
CA ARG A 53 -4.66 2.49 9.30
C ARG A 53 -3.63 3.55 8.87
N HIS A 54 -3.29 3.61 7.58
CA HIS A 54 -2.38 4.63 7.09
C HIS A 54 -2.91 6.05 7.25
N PHE A 55 -4.19 6.29 7.07
CA PHE A 55 -4.78 7.61 7.35
C PHE A 55 -4.60 8.00 8.81
N GLY A 56 -4.85 7.09 9.74
CA GLY A 56 -4.59 7.32 11.17
C GLY A 56 -3.11 7.63 11.46
N LEU A 57 -2.17 6.89 10.85
CA LEU A 57 -0.72 7.15 11.00
C LEU A 57 -0.29 8.53 10.47
N TYR A 58 -1.02 9.08 9.48
CA TYR A 58 -0.79 10.44 8.99
C TYR A 58 -1.46 11.51 9.86
N GLY A 59 -2.11 11.13 10.95
CA GLY A 59 -2.71 12.06 11.93
C GLY A 59 -3.97 12.75 11.42
N LEU A 60 -4.79 12.04 10.65
CA LEU A 60 -6.15 12.47 10.31
C LEU A 60 -7.07 12.18 11.50
N ASP A 61 -7.97 13.10 11.81
CA ASP A 61 -8.89 12.98 12.94
C ASP A 61 -9.96 11.92 12.70
N ALA A 62 -10.43 11.78 11.44
CA ALA A 62 -11.40 10.77 11.07
C ALA A 62 -11.24 10.26 9.65
N THR A 63 -11.66 9.01 9.44
CA THR A 63 -11.83 8.39 8.13
C THR A 63 -13.28 8.01 7.93
N VAL A 64 -13.92 8.59 6.92
CA VAL A 64 -15.26 8.21 6.50
C VAL A 64 -15.16 7.25 5.32
N VAL A 65 -15.59 6.01 5.54
CA VAL A 65 -15.69 4.98 4.48
C VAL A 65 -17.12 5.03 3.94
N LEU A 66 -17.27 5.51 2.71
CA LEU A 66 -18.56 5.51 2.04
C LEU A 66 -18.70 4.24 1.20
N THR A 67 -19.72 3.43 1.49
CA THR A 67 -20.06 2.28 0.66
C THR A 67 -20.43 2.77 -0.73
N PHE A 68 -19.63 2.39 -1.74
CA PHE A 68 -19.85 2.83 -3.11
C PHE A 68 -20.83 1.89 -3.79
N THR A 69 -22.08 2.36 -3.90
CA THR A 69 -23.19 1.61 -4.51
C THR A 69 -23.59 2.22 -5.87
N PRO A 70 -24.41 1.54 -6.69
CA PRO A 70 -24.97 2.10 -7.91
C PRO A 70 -25.71 3.43 -7.70
N GLU A 71 -26.39 3.60 -6.55
CA GLU A 71 -27.09 4.82 -6.20
C GLU A 71 -26.10 5.98 -5.99
N ILE A 72 -25.00 5.73 -5.27
CA ILE A 72 -23.92 6.73 -5.10
C ILE A 72 -23.25 7.03 -6.44
N ALA A 73 -23.05 6.03 -7.29
CA ALA A 73 -22.46 6.20 -8.63
C ALA A 73 -23.36 7.03 -9.57
N SER A 74 -24.67 7.03 -9.36
CA SER A 74 -25.66 7.77 -10.16
C SER A 74 -25.87 9.22 -9.73
N LEU A 75 -25.34 9.63 -8.57
CA LEU A 75 -25.47 11.01 -8.09
C LEU A 75 -24.84 12.00 -9.06
N SER A 76 -25.57 13.05 -9.39
CA SER A 76 -24.98 14.19 -10.09
C SER A 76 -23.86 14.81 -9.26
N PRO A 77 -22.90 15.54 -9.88
CA PRO A 77 -21.89 16.27 -9.12
C PRO A 77 -22.48 17.17 -8.03
N ALA A 78 -23.57 17.89 -8.33
CA ALA A 78 -24.23 18.79 -7.40
C ALA A 78 -24.87 18.02 -6.22
N ASP A 79 -25.54 16.89 -6.49
CA ASP A 79 -26.19 16.09 -5.45
C ASP A 79 -25.15 15.42 -4.56
N PHE A 80 -24.04 14.90 -5.13
CA PHE A 80 -22.94 14.37 -4.34
C PHE A 80 -22.38 15.43 -3.37
N VAL A 81 -22.12 16.63 -3.85
CA VAL A 81 -21.60 17.72 -3.00
C VAL A 81 -22.63 18.11 -1.92
N ARG A 82 -23.90 18.35 -2.30
CA ARG A 82 -24.94 18.76 -1.36
C ARG A 82 -25.21 17.71 -0.29
N THR A 83 -25.36 16.45 -0.71
CA THR A 83 -25.78 15.39 0.23
C THR A 83 -24.63 14.83 1.05
N ILE A 84 -23.47 14.64 0.44
CA ILE A 84 -22.34 14.00 1.12
C ILE A 84 -21.39 15.03 1.74
N LEU A 85 -20.81 15.94 0.93
CA LEU A 85 -19.79 16.84 1.44
C LEU A 85 -20.35 17.88 2.40
N VAL A 86 -21.46 18.52 2.03
CA VAL A 86 -22.09 19.56 2.85
C VAL A 86 -23.07 18.95 3.85
N GLY A 87 -23.99 18.09 3.40
CA GLY A 87 -25.07 17.58 4.23
C GLY A 87 -24.61 16.64 5.33
N LYS A 88 -23.79 15.64 5.00
CA LYS A 88 -23.32 14.63 5.97
C LYS A 88 -22.01 15.05 6.64
N LEU A 89 -21.02 15.51 5.87
CA LEU A 89 -19.69 15.84 6.39
C LEU A 89 -19.57 17.27 6.90
N ARG A 90 -20.51 18.17 6.56
CA ARG A 90 -20.48 19.61 6.93
C ARG A 90 -19.13 20.24 6.53
N ALA A 91 -18.61 19.86 5.37
CA ALA A 91 -17.30 20.29 4.89
C ALA A 91 -17.25 21.82 4.74
N ARG A 92 -16.25 22.45 5.37
CA ARG A 92 -15.94 23.88 5.25
C ARG A 92 -14.79 24.12 4.27
N SER A 93 -14.01 23.11 4.03
CA SER A 93 -12.90 23.09 3.08
C SER A 93 -12.79 21.70 2.46
N VAL A 94 -12.55 21.62 1.14
CA VAL A 94 -12.40 20.38 0.40
C VAL A 94 -11.07 20.41 -0.34
N VAL A 95 -10.19 19.45 -0.08
CA VAL A 95 -8.88 19.32 -0.71
C VAL A 95 -8.87 18.12 -1.64
N VAL A 96 -8.50 18.32 -2.91
CA VAL A 96 -8.47 17.28 -3.92
C VAL A 96 -7.20 17.38 -4.79
N GLY A 97 -6.85 16.32 -5.50
CA GLY A 97 -5.83 16.42 -6.56
C GLY A 97 -6.37 17.16 -7.79
N GLU A 98 -5.53 17.83 -8.56
CA GLU A 98 -5.90 18.59 -9.76
C GLU A 98 -6.72 17.76 -10.77
N SER A 99 -6.40 16.48 -10.93
CA SER A 99 -7.09 15.57 -11.85
C SER A 99 -8.36 14.94 -11.27
N PHE A 100 -8.83 15.41 -10.10
CA PHE A 100 -10.00 14.84 -9.43
C PHE A 100 -11.25 14.90 -10.30
N ARG A 101 -12.01 13.80 -10.31
CA ARG A 101 -13.28 13.66 -11.01
C ARG A 101 -14.28 12.96 -10.11
N PHE A 102 -15.52 13.41 -10.11
CA PHE A 102 -16.58 12.88 -9.24
C PHE A 102 -17.96 12.97 -9.89
N GLY A 103 -18.96 12.38 -9.22
CA GLY A 103 -20.32 12.33 -9.69
C GLY A 103 -20.51 11.43 -10.91
N TYR A 104 -21.76 11.33 -11.34
CA TYR A 104 -22.15 10.46 -12.45
C TYR A 104 -21.32 10.72 -13.70
N GLN A 105 -20.83 9.65 -14.31
CA GLN A 105 -19.94 9.67 -15.48
C GLN A 105 -18.70 10.58 -15.37
N LYS A 106 -18.25 10.86 -14.13
CA LYS A 106 -17.11 11.76 -13.86
C LYS A 106 -17.34 13.20 -14.35
N ALA A 107 -18.58 13.65 -14.46
CA ALA A 107 -18.93 14.97 -14.93
C ALA A 107 -18.46 16.09 -13.99
N GLY A 108 -18.26 15.79 -12.70
CA GLY A 108 -17.67 16.72 -11.73
C GLY A 108 -16.18 16.91 -11.95
N THR A 109 -15.77 18.13 -12.20
CA THR A 109 -14.38 18.57 -12.34
C THR A 109 -13.99 19.48 -11.17
N LEU A 110 -12.72 19.86 -11.06
CA LEU A 110 -12.26 20.86 -10.10
C LEU A 110 -13.00 22.21 -10.28
N ALA A 111 -13.25 22.64 -11.51
CA ALA A 111 -13.99 23.87 -11.80
C ALA A 111 -15.43 23.77 -11.25
N VAL A 112 -16.12 22.66 -11.53
CA VAL A 112 -17.47 22.41 -10.98
C VAL A 112 -17.46 22.40 -9.46
N LEU A 113 -16.46 21.77 -8.83
CA LEU A 113 -16.34 21.74 -7.37
C LEU A 113 -16.14 23.15 -6.79
N ARG A 114 -15.35 24.00 -7.44
CA ARG A 114 -15.14 25.39 -7.01
C ARG A 114 -16.42 26.22 -7.11
N THR A 115 -17.17 26.10 -8.21
CA THR A 115 -18.46 26.78 -8.34
C THR A 115 -19.43 26.35 -7.26
N LEU A 116 -19.58 25.03 -7.06
CA LEU A 116 -20.44 24.51 -5.99
C LEU A 116 -19.97 24.93 -4.60
N GLY A 117 -18.65 25.07 -4.39
CA GLY A 117 -18.09 25.59 -3.15
C GLY A 117 -18.48 27.02 -2.85
N GLN A 118 -18.45 27.89 -3.87
CA GLN A 118 -18.91 29.28 -3.76
C GLN A 118 -20.42 29.35 -3.41
N ASP A 119 -21.24 28.54 -4.09
CA ASP A 119 -22.68 28.51 -3.89
C ASP A 119 -23.08 27.91 -2.54
N LEU A 120 -22.33 26.94 -2.02
CA LEU A 120 -22.69 26.17 -0.81
C LEU A 120 -21.83 26.50 0.42
N GLY A 121 -20.92 27.49 0.30
CA GLY A 121 -20.19 28.06 1.42
C GLY A 121 -19.02 27.21 1.92
N PHE A 122 -18.30 26.52 1.02
CA PHE A 122 -17.03 25.84 1.37
C PHE A 122 -15.88 26.23 0.42
N GLU A 123 -14.67 26.18 0.93
CA GLU A 123 -13.47 26.45 0.15
C GLU A 123 -13.00 25.20 -0.62
N THR A 124 -12.42 25.39 -1.80
CA THR A 124 -11.85 24.29 -2.61
C THR A 124 -10.38 24.53 -2.86
N HIS A 125 -9.56 23.57 -2.47
CA HIS A 125 -8.12 23.57 -2.69
C HIS A 125 -7.71 22.39 -3.56
N ASP A 126 -6.80 22.63 -4.50
CA ASP A 126 -6.21 21.58 -5.31
C ASP A 126 -4.73 21.38 -4.97
N VAL A 127 -4.28 20.16 -5.15
CA VAL A 127 -2.88 19.77 -5.02
C VAL A 127 -2.39 19.36 -6.39
N GLN A 128 -1.30 19.99 -6.81
CA GLN A 128 -0.66 19.71 -8.09
C GLN A 128 -0.06 18.29 -8.12
N PRO A 129 0.05 17.67 -9.30
CA PRO A 129 0.68 16.36 -9.45
C PRO A 129 2.11 16.36 -8.91
N VAL A 130 2.40 15.45 -7.99
CA VAL A 130 3.73 15.28 -7.42
C VAL A 130 4.60 14.52 -8.40
N MET A 131 5.82 15.00 -8.63
CA MET A 131 6.84 14.34 -9.44
C MET A 131 7.88 13.67 -8.54
N ALA A 132 8.26 12.44 -8.85
CA ALA A 132 9.34 11.73 -8.18
C ALA A 132 10.05 10.79 -9.16
N GLY A 133 11.39 10.82 -9.16
CA GLY A 133 12.19 9.99 -10.05
C GLY A 133 11.89 10.20 -11.55
N GLY A 134 11.58 11.43 -11.95
CA GLY A 134 11.27 11.80 -13.33
C GLY A 134 9.89 11.36 -13.83
N ARG A 135 8.99 10.93 -12.93
CA ARG A 135 7.63 10.45 -13.26
C ARG A 135 6.59 11.12 -12.37
N THR A 136 5.38 11.28 -12.92
CA THR A 136 4.21 11.64 -12.12
C THR A 136 3.86 10.52 -11.15
N VAL A 137 3.73 10.86 -9.87
CA VAL A 137 3.34 9.92 -8.81
C VAL A 137 1.87 9.53 -8.97
N SER A 138 1.60 8.26 -9.23
CA SER A 138 0.25 7.71 -9.34
C SER A 138 0.20 6.26 -8.92
N SER A 139 -0.98 5.78 -8.51
CA SER A 139 -1.19 4.37 -8.18
C SER A 139 -0.92 3.44 -9.36
N THR A 140 -1.20 3.87 -10.58
CA THR A 140 -0.91 3.11 -11.81
C THR A 140 0.59 2.91 -12.01
N ALA A 141 1.37 3.99 -11.96
CA ALA A 141 2.83 3.91 -12.07
C ALA A 141 3.46 3.03 -10.97
N ILE A 142 2.92 3.07 -9.76
CA ILE A 142 3.39 2.23 -8.66
C ILE A 142 3.08 0.76 -8.92
N ARG A 143 1.86 0.40 -9.39
CA ARG A 143 1.52 -0.98 -9.76
C ARG A 143 2.45 -1.53 -10.84
N GLU A 144 2.72 -0.75 -11.87
CA GLU A 144 3.66 -1.12 -12.94
C GLU A 144 5.06 -1.40 -12.40
N LEU A 145 5.59 -0.50 -11.56
CA LEU A 145 6.93 -0.66 -10.97
C LEU A 145 7.00 -1.88 -10.06
N VAL A 146 6.00 -2.11 -9.21
CA VAL A 146 5.96 -3.26 -8.30
C VAL A 146 5.88 -4.56 -9.10
N ARG A 147 4.98 -4.67 -10.07
CA ARG A 147 4.84 -5.84 -10.95
C ARG A 147 6.07 -6.11 -11.81
N ALA A 148 6.88 -5.09 -12.08
CA ALA A 148 8.17 -5.22 -12.75
C ALA A 148 9.33 -5.52 -11.78
N GLY A 149 9.07 -5.72 -10.48
CA GLY A 149 10.08 -5.96 -9.46
C GLY A 149 10.98 -4.75 -9.14
N LYS A 150 10.64 -3.55 -9.63
CA LYS A 150 11.41 -2.30 -9.44
C LYS A 150 11.01 -1.63 -8.13
N VAL A 151 11.20 -2.34 -7.01
CA VAL A 151 10.71 -1.94 -5.67
C VAL A 151 11.38 -0.65 -5.17
N GLU A 152 12.63 -0.39 -5.52
CA GLU A 152 13.33 0.86 -5.16
C GLU A 152 12.73 2.07 -5.92
N ALA A 153 12.36 1.87 -7.17
CA ALA A 153 11.68 2.90 -7.95
C ALA A 153 10.27 3.17 -7.39
N ALA A 154 9.53 2.11 -7.04
CA ALA A 154 8.24 2.23 -6.37
C ALA A 154 8.35 2.97 -5.03
N ARG A 155 9.40 2.70 -4.24
CA ARG A 155 9.70 3.40 -2.98
C ARG A 155 9.83 4.92 -3.18
N ARG A 156 10.46 5.38 -4.27
CA ARG A 156 10.57 6.83 -4.56
C ARG A 156 9.21 7.50 -4.75
N LEU A 157 8.27 6.81 -5.40
CA LEU A 157 6.92 7.31 -5.63
C LEU A 157 6.03 7.19 -4.38
N LEU A 158 6.20 6.09 -3.64
CA LEU A 158 5.46 5.85 -2.39
C LEU A 158 5.90 6.78 -1.24
N GLY A 159 7.20 7.14 -1.18
CA GLY A 159 7.81 7.77 -0.02
C GLY A 159 8.23 6.80 1.09
N ARG A 160 7.88 5.51 0.95
CA ARG A 160 8.17 4.39 1.85
C ARG A 160 8.39 3.11 1.02
N PRO A 161 8.97 2.05 1.58
CA PRO A 161 9.02 0.76 0.90
C PRO A 161 7.60 0.29 0.54
N PHE A 162 7.48 -0.40 -0.60
CA PHE A 162 6.27 -1.17 -0.90
C PHE A 162 6.19 -2.32 0.09
N SER A 163 5.01 -2.57 0.65
CA SER A 163 4.83 -3.65 1.60
C SER A 163 3.62 -4.52 1.27
N VAL A 164 3.73 -5.78 1.63
CA VAL A 164 2.67 -6.79 1.54
C VAL A 164 2.34 -7.25 2.96
N VAL A 165 1.08 -7.16 3.33
CA VAL A 165 0.53 -7.66 4.60
C VAL A 165 -0.23 -8.95 4.33
N GLY A 166 -0.18 -9.88 5.25
CA GLY A 166 -0.94 -11.11 5.14
C GLY A 166 -0.80 -12.03 6.36
N GLU A 167 -1.44 -13.18 6.27
CA GLU A 167 -1.41 -14.21 7.29
C GLU A 167 -0.23 -15.17 7.07
N VAL A 168 0.40 -15.58 8.17
CA VAL A 168 1.41 -16.62 8.16
C VAL A 168 0.71 -17.97 8.13
N VAL A 169 1.04 -18.78 7.13
CA VAL A 169 0.49 -20.13 6.98
C VAL A 169 1.59 -21.17 7.10
N SER A 170 1.23 -22.36 7.56
CA SER A 170 2.15 -23.50 7.58
C SER A 170 2.56 -23.87 6.16
N GLY A 171 3.87 -23.85 5.88
CA GLY A 171 4.43 -24.38 4.63
C GLY A 171 4.27 -25.90 4.56
N LYS A 172 4.39 -26.46 3.35
CA LYS A 172 4.34 -27.94 3.15
C LYS A 172 5.50 -28.71 3.81
N GLY A 173 6.35 -28.05 4.60
CA GLY A 173 7.40 -28.69 5.40
C GLY A 173 8.55 -29.33 4.60
N ILE A 174 8.54 -29.22 3.27
CA ILE A 174 9.60 -29.79 2.41
C ILE A 174 10.94 -29.13 2.71
N GLY A 175 10.94 -27.84 3.06
CA GLY A 175 12.15 -27.09 3.40
C GLY A 175 12.63 -27.23 4.86
N SER A 176 11.77 -27.64 5.81
CA SER A 176 12.11 -27.60 7.23
C SER A 176 13.04 -28.73 7.69
N LYS A 177 13.14 -29.82 6.93
CA LYS A 177 14.00 -30.97 7.27
C LYS A 177 15.34 -30.96 6.52
N GLU A 178 15.38 -30.34 5.32
CA GLU A 178 16.56 -30.39 4.44
C GLU A 178 17.12 -29.01 4.08
N THR A 179 16.37 -27.92 4.30
CA THR A 179 16.81 -26.54 4.01
C THR A 179 16.62 -25.64 5.22
N VAL A 180 16.45 -24.35 5.01
CA VAL A 180 16.34 -23.31 6.07
C VAL A 180 14.87 -23.05 6.37
N PRO A 181 14.45 -22.95 7.66
CA PRO A 181 13.05 -22.66 8.02
C PRO A 181 12.58 -21.33 7.44
N THR A 182 11.45 -21.35 6.73
CA THR A 182 10.85 -20.16 6.11
C THR A 182 9.41 -19.96 6.59
N LEU A 183 9.00 -18.70 6.64
CA LEU A 183 7.61 -18.29 6.84
C LEU A 183 6.91 -18.20 5.48
N ASN A 184 5.72 -18.73 5.38
CA ASN A 184 4.89 -18.59 4.18
C ASN A 184 3.79 -17.57 4.45
N LEU A 185 3.62 -16.61 3.53
CA LEU A 185 2.63 -15.54 3.62
C LEU A 185 1.53 -15.73 2.58
N VAL A 186 0.28 -15.62 3.02
CA VAL A 186 -0.88 -15.40 2.15
C VAL A 186 -1.18 -13.91 2.13
N PRO A 187 -0.96 -13.22 1.01
CA PRO A 187 -1.14 -11.77 0.94
C PRO A 187 -2.62 -11.38 0.93
N ASP A 188 -2.94 -10.26 1.60
CA ASP A 188 -4.30 -9.71 1.66
C ASP A 188 -4.66 -8.88 0.43
N ALA A 189 -3.69 -8.33 -0.29
CA ALA A 189 -3.89 -7.44 -1.43
C ALA A 189 -3.41 -8.07 -2.74
N ASP A 190 -3.96 -7.60 -3.87
CA ASP A 190 -3.76 -8.21 -5.19
C ASP A 190 -2.39 -7.94 -5.79
N VAL A 191 -1.81 -6.77 -5.51
CA VAL A 191 -0.53 -6.37 -6.13
C VAL A 191 0.63 -6.93 -5.34
N GLN A 192 1.43 -7.73 -6.03
CA GLN A 192 2.65 -8.33 -5.49
C GLN A 192 3.84 -8.01 -6.40
N PRO A 193 5.08 -8.02 -5.88
CA PRO A 193 6.27 -7.84 -6.69
C PRO A 193 6.44 -8.97 -7.72
N ALA A 194 7.22 -8.70 -8.77
CA ALA A 194 7.64 -9.73 -9.72
C ALA A 194 8.33 -10.89 -9.00
N HIS A 195 8.31 -12.07 -9.62
CA HIS A 195 9.03 -13.23 -9.12
C HIS A 195 10.52 -12.92 -8.98
N GLY A 196 11.11 -13.39 -7.88
CA GLY A 196 12.51 -13.13 -7.55
C GLY A 196 12.75 -13.10 -6.06
N VAL A 197 14.00 -12.86 -5.70
CA VAL A 197 14.46 -12.79 -4.31
C VAL A 197 14.74 -11.34 -3.93
N TYR A 198 14.29 -10.98 -2.74
CA TYR A 198 14.30 -9.60 -2.25
C TYR A 198 14.90 -9.50 -0.85
N VAL A 199 15.61 -8.41 -0.61
CA VAL A 199 15.87 -7.92 0.74
C VAL A 199 14.58 -7.34 1.28
N THR A 200 14.13 -7.81 2.42
CA THR A 200 12.91 -7.34 3.08
C THR A 200 13.14 -7.02 4.55
N LEU A 201 12.26 -6.23 5.09
CA LEU A 201 12.08 -6.06 6.53
C LEU A 201 10.73 -6.65 6.89
N THR A 202 10.74 -7.68 7.73
CA THR A 202 9.51 -8.32 8.22
C THR A 202 9.12 -7.71 9.55
N CYS A 203 7.85 -7.33 9.67
CA CYS A 203 7.29 -6.76 10.89
C CYS A 203 6.11 -7.61 11.36
N ASP A 204 6.11 -8.02 12.61
CA ASP A 204 4.94 -8.58 13.27
C ASP A 204 3.90 -7.48 13.51
N ARG A 205 2.68 -7.72 13.07
CA ARG A 205 1.61 -6.72 13.12
C ARG A 205 1.00 -6.57 14.52
N GLU A 206 1.24 -7.52 15.41
CA GLU A 206 0.73 -7.50 16.77
C GLU A 206 1.73 -6.81 17.71
N SER A 207 2.98 -7.28 17.76
CA SER A 207 4.00 -6.73 18.66
C SER A 207 4.78 -5.54 18.09
N GLY A 208 4.77 -5.34 16.76
CA GLY A 208 5.61 -4.36 16.08
C GLY A 208 7.08 -4.76 15.99
N LYS A 209 7.49 -5.96 16.46
CA LYS A 209 8.86 -6.45 16.35
C LYS A 209 9.26 -6.64 14.90
N GLN A 210 10.50 -6.32 14.57
CA GLN A 210 11.01 -6.31 13.20
C GLN A 210 12.25 -7.20 13.05
N TRP A 211 12.33 -7.88 11.91
CA TRP A 211 13.46 -8.74 11.53
C TRP A 211 13.96 -8.40 10.13
N ASN A 212 15.26 -8.37 9.97
CA ASN A 212 15.88 -8.40 8.65
C ASN A 212 15.58 -9.75 7.99
N SER A 213 15.23 -9.74 6.71
CA SER A 213 14.76 -10.97 6.05
C SER A 213 15.10 -11.02 4.58
N VAL A 214 15.10 -12.22 4.05
CA VAL A 214 15.18 -12.54 2.62
C VAL A 214 13.83 -13.13 2.22
N THR A 215 13.19 -12.57 1.22
CA THR A 215 11.88 -13.03 0.75
C THR A 215 11.98 -13.48 -0.71
N ASN A 216 11.56 -14.70 -0.97
CA ASN A 216 11.30 -15.23 -2.30
C ASN A 216 9.83 -15.01 -2.68
N VAL A 217 9.60 -14.37 -3.81
CA VAL A 217 8.29 -14.30 -4.47
C VAL A 217 8.37 -15.22 -5.67
N GLY A 218 7.64 -16.32 -5.63
CA GLY A 218 7.73 -17.38 -6.63
C GLY A 218 6.37 -17.95 -7.04
N LEU A 219 6.43 -18.98 -7.89
CA LEU A 219 5.26 -19.77 -8.31
C LEU A 219 5.39 -21.19 -7.80
N GLN A 220 4.38 -21.67 -7.10
CA GLN A 220 4.26 -23.07 -6.76
C GLN A 220 3.26 -23.76 -7.69
N PRO A 221 3.68 -24.79 -8.45
CA PRO A 221 2.74 -25.60 -9.22
C PRO A 221 1.71 -26.27 -8.30
N THR A 222 0.43 -26.17 -8.65
CA THR A 222 -0.68 -26.83 -7.96
C THR A 222 -1.54 -27.56 -9.00
N PHE A 223 -2.41 -28.48 -8.55
CA PHE A 223 -3.35 -29.18 -9.43
C PHE A 223 -4.30 -28.24 -10.19
N ASN A 224 -4.54 -27.03 -9.67
CA ASN A 224 -5.42 -26.00 -10.26
C ASN A 224 -4.67 -24.84 -10.93
N GLY A 225 -3.38 -25.02 -11.27
CA GLY A 225 -2.54 -23.98 -11.87
C GLY A 225 -1.39 -23.55 -10.95
N ASN A 226 -0.75 -22.44 -11.28
CA ASN A 226 0.35 -21.90 -10.50
C ASN A 226 -0.17 -20.95 -9.42
N LYS A 227 0.12 -21.25 -8.15
CA LYS A 227 -0.15 -20.35 -7.03
C LYS A 227 1.12 -19.54 -6.73
N GLN A 228 0.97 -18.21 -6.66
CA GLN A 228 2.06 -17.37 -6.19
C GLN A 228 2.32 -17.61 -4.71
N THR A 229 3.59 -17.77 -4.34
CA THR A 229 4.04 -17.95 -2.95
C THR A 229 4.95 -16.82 -2.54
N ILE A 230 4.87 -16.45 -1.27
CA ILE A 230 5.80 -15.50 -0.64
C ILE A 230 6.41 -16.23 0.55
N GLU A 231 7.66 -16.63 0.38
CA GLU A 231 8.42 -17.39 1.37
C GLU A 231 9.55 -16.53 1.93
N THR A 232 9.63 -16.43 3.24
CA THR A 232 10.56 -15.52 3.90
C THR A 232 11.42 -16.24 4.91
N TYR A 233 12.73 -16.05 4.78
CA TYR A 233 13.74 -16.43 5.76
C TYR A 233 14.09 -15.22 6.64
N LEU A 234 13.93 -15.36 7.96
CA LEU A 234 14.35 -14.36 8.94
C LEU A 234 15.83 -14.54 9.24
N ILE A 235 16.61 -13.46 9.18
CA ILE A 235 18.06 -13.50 9.44
C ILE A 235 18.33 -13.71 10.94
N ASP A 236 17.52 -13.06 11.76
CA ASP A 236 17.58 -13.19 13.21
C ASP A 236 16.53 -14.19 13.71
N PRO A 237 16.81 -14.99 14.76
CA PRO A 237 15.88 -16.02 15.24
C PRO A 237 14.60 -15.41 15.83
N LEU A 238 13.51 -16.16 15.75
CA LEU A 238 12.20 -15.77 16.28
C LEU A 238 12.10 -15.74 17.82
N GLU A 239 13.06 -16.31 18.55
CA GLU A 239 13.13 -16.30 20.02
C GLU A 239 11.79 -16.58 20.73
N GLY A 240 11.11 -17.67 20.37
CA GLY A 240 9.87 -18.11 21.00
C GLY A 240 8.61 -17.34 20.62
N CYS A 241 8.69 -16.43 19.65
CA CYS A 241 7.50 -15.75 19.11
C CYS A 241 6.79 -16.61 18.07
N THR A 242 5.47 -16.68 18.13
CA THR A 242 4.62 -17.21 17.05
C THR A 242 4.08 -16.03 16.25
N LEU A 243 4.28 -16.04 14.96
CA LEU A 243 3.79 -14.98 14.06
C LEU A 243 2.51 -15.44 13.40
N SER A 244 1.44 -14.67 13.55
CA SER A 244 0.14 -14.91 12.90
C SER A 244 -0.08 -14.01 11.69
N ARG A 245 0.27 -12.73 11.83
CA ARG A 245 0.06 -11.71 10.81
C ARG A 245 1.28 -10.80 10.69
N ILE A 246 1.85 -10.74 9.50
CA ILE A 246 3.09 -10.02 9.24
C ILE A 246 2.99 -9.07 8.06
N GLU A 247 3.91 -8.11 8.03
CA GLU A 247 4.14 -7.19 6.93
C GLU A 247 5.57 -7.38 6.40
N HIS A 248 5.71 -7.63 5.10
CA HIS A 248 6.99 -7.62 4.40
C HIS A 248 7.18 -6.30 3.65
N ALA A 249 8.12 -5.48 4.08
CA ALA A 249 8.54 -4.28 3.37
C ALA A 249 9.69 -4.64 2.40
N PHE A 250 9.46 -4.47 1.10
CA PHE A 250 10.41 -4.79 0.03
C PHE A 250 11.40 -3.64 -0.18
N LEU A 251 12.68 -3.89 0.13
CA LEU A 251 13.73 -2.88 0.14
C LEU A 251 14.57 -2.87 -1.13
N HIS A 252 14.96 -4.07 -1.60
CA HIS A 252 15.86 -4.24 -2.74
C HIS A 252 15.62 -5.59 -3.42
N ARG A 253 15.70 -5.63 -4.76
CA ARG A 253 15.65 -6.88 -5.52
C ARG A 253 17.06 -7.44 -5.67
N LEU A 254 17.31 -8.64 -5.14
CA LEU A 254 18.61 -9.29 -5.22
C LEU A 254 18.83 -9.96 -6.58
N ARG A 255 17.83 -10.73 -7.05
CA ARG A 255 17.93 -11.53 -8.28
C ARG A 255 16.57 -12.04 -8.74
N ASP A 256 16.52 -12.58 -9.93
CA ASP A 256 15.40 -13.33 -10.45
C ASP A 256 15.26 -14.70 -9.76
N GLU A 257 14.08 -15.29 -9.86
CA GLU A 257 13.86 -16.67 -9.44
C GLU A 257 14.71 -17.63 -10.29
N LYS A 258 15.21 -18.71 -9.68
CA LYS A 258 16.01 -19.74 -10.35
C LYS A 258 15.50 -21.11 -9.97
N CYS A 259 15.55 -22.05 -10.91
CA CYS A 259 15.38 -23.46 -10.63
C CYS A 259 16.73 -24.07 -10.26
N PHE A 260 16.74 -25.00 -9.32
CA PHE A 260 17.95 -25.67 -8.84
C PHE A 260 17.85 -27.16 -9.15
N ALA A 261 18.99 -27.77 -9.51
CA ALA A 261 19.06 -29.16 -9.82
C ALA A 261 19.04 -30.08 -8.57
N SER A 262 19.44 -29.53 -7.42
CA SER A 262 19.46 -30.25 -6.14
C SER A 262 19.02 -29.36 -4.97
N ALA A 263 18.63 -29.99 -3.86
CA ALA A 263 18.35 -29.29 -2.60
C ALA A 263 19.59 -28.59 -2.03
N GLU A 264 20.79 -29.16 -2.25
CA GLU A 264 22.04 -28.57 -1.81
C GLU A 264 22.37 -27.29 -2.58
N ASP A 265 22.17 -27.24 -3.91
CA ASP A 265 22.34 -26.03 -4.71
C ASP A 265 21.40 -24.92 -4.25
N LEU A 266 20.14 -25.27 -3.95
CA LEU A 266 19.15 -24.34 -3.39
C LEU A 266 19.63 -23.78 -2.04
N ARG A 267 20.12 -24.65 -1.15
CA ARG A 267 20.62 -24.27 0.17
C ARG A 267 21.81 -23.31 0.06
N GLN A 268 22.78 -23.62 -0.77
CA GLN A 268 23.96 -22.77 -1.01
C GLN A 268 23.54 -21.39 -1.55
N GLN A 269 22.58 -21.36 -2.47
CA GLN A 269 22.09 -20.08 -2.98
C GLN A 269 21.37 -19.27 -1.91
N ILE A 270 20.55 -19.89 -1.05
CA ILE A 270 19.88 -19.22 0.09
C ILE A 270 20.94 -18.59 1.01
N LEU A 271 22.01 -19.29 1.33
CA LEU A 271 23.11 -18.75 2.16
C LEU A 271 23.79 -17.54 1.48
N CYS A 272 24.00 -17.57 0.17
CA CYS A 272 24.52 -16.43 -0.59
C CYS A 272 23.57 -15.23 -0.54
N ASP A 273 22.26 -15.46 -0.66
CA ASP A 273 21.24 -14.42 -0.60
C ASP A 273 21.16 -13.80 0.82
N VAL A 274 21.29 -14.62 1.86
CA VAL A 274 21.36 -14.18 3.27
C VAL A 274 22.59 -13.29 3.49
N GLU A 275 23.78 -13.70 3.02
CA GLU A 275 24.99 -12.88 3.16
C GLU A 275 24.90 -11.55 2.36
N SER A 276 24.28 -11.58 1.19
CA SER A 276 24.02 -10.38 0.40
C SER A 276 23.05 -9.45 1.13
N THR A 277 22.03 -9.99 1.78
CA THR A 277 21.07 -9.24 2.58
C THR A 277 21.73 -8.64 3.83
N LYS A 278 22.55 -9.40 4.56
CA LYS A 278 23.33 -8.86 5.69
C LYS A 278 24.24 -7.71 5.25
N ARG A 279 24.86 -7.83 4.07
CA ARG A 279 25.69 -6.78 3.48
C ARG A 279 24.88 -5.53 3.13
N TYR A 280 23.67 -5.69 2.58
CA TYR A 280 22.75 -4.59 2.33
C TYR A 280 22.43 -3.84 3.62
N PHE A 281 22.03 -4.51 4.69
CA PHE A 281 21.69 -3.87 5.97
C PHE A 281 22.89 -3.22 6.66
N ARG A 282 24.11 -3.74 6.48
CA ARG A 282 25.33 -3.07 6.97
C ARG A 282 25.63 -1.76 6.27
N ARG A 283 25.35 -1.66 4.96
CA ARG A 283 25.61 -0.47 4.13
C ARG A 283 24.49 0.56 4.22
N CYS A 284 23.27 0.09 4.16
CA CYS A 284 22.06 0.88 4.26
C CYS A 284 21.48 0.58 5.64
N ARG A 285 21.73 1.40 6.66
CA ARG A 285 20.87 1.36 7.84
C ARG A 285 19.48 1.84 7.37
N PRO A 286 18.52 0.98 7.00
CA PRO A 286 17.18 1.43 6.75
C PRO A 286 16.72 2.01 8.08
N SER A 287 16.23 3.26 8.08
CA SER A 287 15.42 3.72 9.20
C SER A 287 14.42 2.60 9.47
N LYS A 288 14.39 2.12 10.72
CA LYS A 288 13.35 1.18 11.18
C LYS A 288 12.06 1.64 10.53
N LEU A 289 11.19 0.73 10.06
CA LEU A 289 9.85 1.11 9.62
C LEU A 289 9.32 1.95 10.78
N SER A 290 9.48 3.26 10.66
CA SER A 290 9.07 4.15 11.72
C SER A 290 7.56 4.02 11.76
N HIS A 291 7.08 3.33 12.77
CA HIS A 291 5.83 3.70 13.41
C HIS A 291 6.13 5.02 14.13
N ASP A 292 6.72 6.01 13.40
CA ASP A 292 6.92 7.33 13.94
C ASP A 292 5.53 7.91 14.21
N THR A 293 5.09 7.61 15.41
CA THR A 293 4.31 8.56 16.18
C THR A 293 5.12 9.87 16.17
N HIS A 294 4.78 10.78 15.27
CA HIS A 294 5.08 12.19 15.50
C HIS A 294 4.36 12.57 16.80
N ARG A 295 5.07 12.35 17.93
CA ARG A 295 4.82 13.11 19.13
C ARG A 295 5.34 14.52 18.83
N HIS A 296 4.44 15.42 18.54
CA HIS A 296 4.45 16.83 18.98
C HIS A 296 3.13 17.46 18.60
#